data_7a177a9df0c5f028367f0a843f645582
#
_entry.id   7a177a9df0c5f028367f0a843f645582
#
_cell.length_a   1.000
_cell.length_b   1.000
_cell.length_c   1.000
_cell.angle_alpha   90.00
_cell.angle_beta   90.00
_cell.angle_gamma   90.00
#
_symmetry.space_group_name_H-M   'P 1'
#
loop_
_entity.id
_entity.type
_entity.pdbx_description
1 polymer ?
#
loop_
_entity_poly.entity_id
_entity_poly.type
_entity_poly.pdbx_seq_one_letter_code
_entity_poly.pdbx_strand_id
1 'polypeptide(L)'
;MKGSIVRLRALEKQRFAYRYALNVVDFDAETVAPEGSADGRAEACEVLSRADFDLLVNDDTAALLRQAAQDAETEQERAEVRELQRAYDQISKIPADEYAAFTKLTQQSIPAWVKAKRTNDFSVFAPYLEKIVAARRAQAHYFAPDRDPYEVLLDQYEHGLTIAQCDEFFATLRETIVPLLADIRDHGTPIRTDFLDQDWPIDAQRKVSEKIMQLWGLDPAHCYLAESEHPFTTEFWRGDVRITTHYMPRDMFSNLYSVAHEGGHALYELNIDPAYDYTAVTGGATMGIHESQSRLFENYVGRSRAFVHCLYPTLRELFPTQLADVTEEEIWCAVNRAEPGLIRTEADELTYALHIMVRYEIEKALIQGTLAVADLPAAWNAKYKEYLGVDVPDNAHGCLQDIHWSMGDIGYFPSYALGSAYGAQAIADLRKTMDLDAQWAAGDMEPLKAALKERVWQWGSMKEPLWLVQSLCGGKFDPHYFTRYLKEKYTALYQL
;
A
#
# COMPACT_ATOMS: atom_id res chain seq x y z
N MET A 1 -29.41 8.03 -21.52
CA MET A 1 -28.08 8.58 -21.19
C MET A 1 -27.90 9.91 -21.92
N LYS A 2 -27.53 10.97 -21.19
CA LYS A 2 -27.31 12.30 -21.74
C LYS A 2 -26.05 12.36 -22.62
N GLY A 3 -26.02 13.28 -23.59
CA GLY A 3 -24.88 13.40 -24.50
C GLY A 3 -23.55 13.74 -23.83
N SER A 4 -23.56 14.46 -22.70
CA SER A 4 -22.38 14.77 -21.89
C SER A 4 -21.78 13.52 -21.22
N ILE A 5 -22.62 12.60 -20.70
CA ILE A 5 -22.16 11.35 -20.11
C ILE A 5 -21.55 10.43 -21.18
N VAL A 6 -22.14 10.39 -22.39
CA VAL A 6 -21.55 9.63 -23.51
C VAL A 6 -20.15 10.17 -23.86
N ARG A 7 -19.99 11.50 -23.91
CA ARG A 7 -18.70 12.14 -24.19
C ARG A 7 -17.70 11.91 -23.06
N LEU A 8 -18.12 11.96 -21.80
CA LEU A 8 -17.29 11.69 -20.64
C LEU A 8 -16.71 10.27 -20.70
N ARG A 9 -17.57 9.26 -20.94
CA ARG A 9 -17.10 7.87 -21.09
C ARG A 9 -16.21 7.65 -22.31
N ALA A 10 -16.43 8.40 -23.39
CA ALA A 10 -15.53 8.36 -24.56
C ALA A 10 -14.14 8.94 -24.24
N LEU A 11 -14.08 10.02 -23.46
CA LEU A 11 -12.84 10.58 -22.94
C LEU A 11 -12.10 9.58 -22.04
N GLU A 12 -12.79 8.96 -21.05
CA GLU A 12 -12.22 7.99 -20.15
C GLU A 12 -11.67 6.75 -20.88
N LYS A 13 -12.37 6.29 -21.91
CA LYS A 13 -11.91 5.17 -22.73
C LYS A 13 -10.63 5.51 -23.50
N GLN A 14 -10.45 6.75 -23.93
CA GLN A 14 -9.20 7.20 -24.57
C GLN A 14 -8.06 7.27 -23.54
N ARG A 15 -8.33 7.83 -22.36
CA ARG A 15 -7.37 7.90 -21.26
C ARG A 15 -6.95 6.49 -20.79
N PHE A 16 -7.91 5.58 -20.69
CA PHE A 16 -7.63 4.17 -20.41
C PHE A 16 -6.59 3.57 -21.36
N ALA A 17 -6.72 3.83 -22.66
CA ALA A 17 -5.77 3.29 -23.66
C ALA A 17 -4.34 3.81 -23.45
N TYR A 18 -4.17 5.10 -23.11
CA TYR A 18 -2.84 5.65 -22.79
C TYR A 18 -2.30 5.10 -21.48
N ARG A 19 -3.10 5.03 -20.42
CA ARG A 19 -2.70 4.47 -19.12
C ARG A 19 -2.35 2.99 -19.23
N TYR A 20 -3.14 2.21 -19.97
CA TYR A 20 -2.82 0.81 -20.24
C TYR A 20 -1.43 0.66 -20.91
N ALA A 21 -1.16 1.49 -21.92
CA ALA A 21 0.14 1.45 -22.61
C ALA A 21 1.31 1.87 -21.69
N LEU A 22 1.12 2.91 -20.86
CA LEU A 22 2.10 3.33 -19.86
C LEU A 22 2.36 2.23 -18.82
N ASN A 23 1.32 1.62 -18.26
CA ASN A 23 1.46 0.52 -17.31
C ASN A 23 2.21 -0.68 -17.91
N VAL A 24 2.01 -0.99 -19.21
CA VAL A 24 2.79 -2.04 -19.90
C VAL A 24 4.27 -1.67 -19.96
N VAL A 25 4.60 -0.42 -20.30
CA VAL A 25 5.99 0.04 -20.37
C VAL A 25 6.64 0.04 -18.98
N ASP A 26 5.91 0.47 -17.95
CA ASP A 26 6.41 0.50 -16.58
C ASP A 26 6.61 -0.92 -16.02
N PHE A 27 5.66 -1.81 -16.25
CA PHE A 27 5.80 -3.22 -15.85
C PHE A 27 6.99 -3.91 -16.57
N ASP A 28 7.15 -3.66 -17.86
CA ASP A 28 8.28 -4.18 -18.63
C ASP A 28 9.62 -3.64 -18.09
N ALA A 29 9.66 -2.35 -17.69
CA ALA A 29 10.84 -1.71 -17.14
C ALA A 29 11.33 -2.38 -15.83
N GLU A 30 10.40 -2.79 -14.98
CA GLU A 30 10.68 -3.40 -13.66
C GLU A 30 10.93 -4.92 -13.75
N THR A 31 10.65 -5.56 -14.89
CA THR A 31 10.67 -7.03 -14.99
C THR A 31 11.64 -7.58 -16.01
N VAL A 32 11.50 -7.24 -17.30
CA VAL A 32 12.23 -7.93 -18.39
C VAL A 32 12.98 -6.99 -19.33
N ALA A 33 12.79 -5.67 -19.23
CA ALA A 33 13.41 -4.73 -20.17
C ALA A 33 14.94 -4.68 -20.01
N PRO A 34 15.71 -4.75 -21.10
CA PRO A 34 17.16 -4.55 -21.01
C PRO A 34 17.52 -3.14 -20.52
N GLU A 35 18.58 -3.01 -19.71
CA GLU A 35 19.07 -1.72 -19.19
C GLU A 35 19.26 -0.67 -20.31
N GLY A 36 19.79 -1.08 -21.46
CA GLY A 36 20.04 -0.18 -22.60
C GLY A 36 18.78 0.37 -23.29
N SER A 37 17.56 -0.05 -22.87
CA SER A 37 16.30 0.44 -23.44
C SER A 37 15.74 1.69 -22.73
N ALA A 38 16.37 2.15 -21.65
CA ALA A 38 15.84 3.22 -20.78
C ALA A 38 15.52 4.52 -21.53
N ASP A 39 16.42 5.00 -22.40
CA ASP A 39 16.22 6.25 -23.14
C ASP A 39 15.01 6.16 -24.08
N GLY A 40 14.88 5.05 -24.84
CA GLY A 40 13.76 4.87 -25.76
C GLY A 40 12.40 4.73 -25.04
N ARG A 41 12.39 4.09 -23.85
CA ARG A 41 11.20 4.03 -23.00
C ARG A 41 10.81 5.41 -22.47
N ALA A 42 11.79 6.20 -22.01
CA ALA A 42 11.54 7.55 -21.51
C ALA A 42 10.87 8.45 -22.55
N GLU A 43 11.36 8.42 -23.80
CA GLU A 43 10.76 9.16 -24.93
C GLU A 43 9.31 8.70 -25.22
N ALA A 44 9.08 7.38 -25.19
CA ALA A 44 7.73 6.83 -25.40
C ALA A 44 6.77 7.24 -24.25
N CYS A 45 7.22 7.14 -23.02
CA CYS A 45 6.45 7.55 -21.82
C CYS A 45 6.14 9.05 -21.86
N GLU A 46 7.07 9.91 -22.26
CA GLU A 46 6.83 11.37 -22.41
C GLU A 46 5.68 11.63 -23.37
N VAL A 47 5.69 11.01 -24.56
CA VAL A 47 4.64 11.21 -25.58
C VAL A 47 3.28 10.72 -25.07
N LEU A 48 3.22 9.53 -24.46
CA LEU A 48 1.98 8.93 -23.99
C LEU A 48 1.40 9.72 -22.79
N SER A 49 2.25 10.07 -21.83
CA SER A 49 1.85 10.86 -20.64
C SER A 49 1.36 12.25 -21.05
N ARG A 50 2.03 12.88 -22.02
CA ARG A 50 1.61 14.16 -22.57
C ARG A 50 0.23 14.06 -23.22
N ALA A 51 -0.02 13.00 -23.98
CA ALA A 51 -1.30 12.78 -24.64
C ALA A 51 -2.45 12.57 -23.62
N ASP A 52 -2.25 11.79 -22.53
CA ASP A 52 -3.24 11.64 -21.46
C ASP A 52 -3.48 12.96 -20.72
N PHE A 53 -2.40 13.68 -20.42
CA PHE A 53 -2.49 15.01 -19.79
C PHE A 53 -3.32 15.99 -20.61
N ASP A 54 -3.01 16.14 -21.90
CA ASP A 54 -3.70 17.08 -22.80
C ASP A 54 -5.18 16.71 -23.01
N LEU A 55 -5.54 15.42 -22.91
CA LEU A 55 -6.94 14.98 -22.89
C LEU A 55 -7.67 15.41 -21.62
N LEU A 56 -7.01 15.37 -20.47
CA LEU A 56 -7.64 15.70 -19.20
C LEU A 56 -7.67 17.21 -18.96
N VAL A 57 -6.53 17.91 -19.14
CA VAL A 57 -6.36 19.30 -18.71
C VAL A 57 -6.51 20.26 -19.87
N ASN A 58 -7.76 20.61 -20.18
CA ASN A 58 -8.13 21.59 -21.20
C ASN A 58 -9.53 22.18 -20.92
N ASP A 59 -9.86 23.28 -21.62
CA ASP A 59 -11.14 24.01 -21.44
C ASP A 59 -12.35 23.16 -21.84
N ASP A 60 -12.24 22.30 -22.86
CA ASP A 60 -13.33 21.46 -23.33
C ASP A 60 -13.67 20.37 -22.28
N THR A 61 -12.67 19.78 -21.63
CA THR A 61 -12.86 18.83 -20.52
C THR A 61 -13.44 19.53 -19.29
N ALA A 62 -12.98 20.73 -18.96
CA ALA A 62 -13.58 21.54 -17.90
C ALA A 62 -15.07 21.86 -18.15
N ALA A 63 -15.42 22.22 -19.38
CA ALA A 63 -16.82 22.44 -19.77
C ALA A 63 -17.64 21.14 -19.75
N LEU A 64 -17.07 20.04 -20.21
CA LEU A 64 -17.69 18.72 -20.20
C LEU A 64 -18.01 18.25 -18.77
N LEU A 65 -17.08 18.39 -17.82
CA LEU A 65 -17.26 18.04 -16.42
C LEU A 65 -18.42 18.83 -15.79
N ARG A 66 -18.45 20.14 -15.99
CA ARG A 66 -19.56 20.99 -15.51
C ARG A 66 -20.92 20.55 -16.07
N GLN A 67 -20.98 20.21 -17.36
CA GLN A 67 -22.22 19.77 -18.00
C GLN A 67 -22.61 18.36 -17.53
N ALA A 68 -21.65 17.44 -17.42
CA ALA A 68 -21.89 16.09 -16.96
C ALA A 68 -22.38 16.05 -15.51
N ALA A 69 -21.88 16.94 -14.65
CA ALA A 69 -22.35 17.06 -13.27
C ALA A 69 -23.84 17.44 -13.17
N GLN A 70 -24.34 18.26 -14.12
CA GLN A 70 -25.77 18.61 -14.20
C GLN A 70 -26.62 17.51 -14.82
N ASP A 71 -26.06 16.71 -15.72
CA ASP A 71 -26.74 15.71 -16.50
C ASP A 71 -26.77 14.32 -15.86
N ALA A 72 -25.91 14.04 -14.86
CA ALA A 72 -25.78 12.75 -14.19
C ALA A 72 -27.08 12.35 -13.43
N GLU A 73 -27.71 11.28 -13.86
CA GLU A 73 -28.99 10.80 -13.35
C GLU A 73 -28.87 9.61 -12.40
N THR A 74 -27.85 8.74 -12.63
CA THR A 74 -27.61 7.53 -11.82
C THR A 74 -26.51 7.76 -10.77
N GLU A 75 -26.42 6.88 -9.78
CA GLU A 75 -25.33 6.90 -8.79
C GLU A 75 -23.97 6.70 -9.48
N GLN A 76 -23.90 5.76 -10.43
CA GLN A 76 -22.69 5.51 -11.20
C GLN A 76 -22.24 6.75 -12.01
N GLU A 77 -23.15 7.39 -12.73
CA GLU A 77 -22.81 8.60 -13.49
C GLU A 77 -22.28 9.74 -12.60
N ARG A 78 -22.87 9.90 -11.41
CA ARG A 78 -22.37 10.88 -10.44
C ARG A 78 -20.98 10.51 -9.90
N ALA A 79 -20.73 9.22 -9.66
CA ALA A 79 -19.42 8.74 -9.22
C ALA A 79 -18.34 8.92 -10.33
N GLU A 80 -18.66 8.56 -11.59
CA GLU A 80 -17.76 8.77 -12.73
C GLU A 80 -17.36 10.26 -12.87
N VAL A 81 -18.35 11.17 -12.76
CA VAL A 81 -18.08 12.62 -12.79
C VAL A 81 -17.22 13.03 -11.60
N ARG A 82 -17.50 12.56 -10.41
CA ARG A 82 -16.74 12.86 -9.18
C ARG A 82 -15.28 12.46 -9.30
N GLU A 83 -15.01 11.22 -9.71
CA GLU A 83 -13.63 10.73 -9.79
C GLU A 83 -12.85 11.44 -10.91
N LEU A 84 -13.46 11.67 -12.06
CA LEU A 84 -12.80 12.44 -13.11
C LEU A 84 -12.58 13.91 -12.73
N GLN A 85 -13.51 14.53 -11.99
CA GLN A 85 -13.34 15.87 -11.46
C GLN A 85 -12.19 15.93 -10.43
N ARG A 86 -12.05 14.93 -9.56
CA ARG A 86 -10.90 14.82 -8.64
C ARG A 86 -9.58 14.77 -9.39
N ALA A 87 -9.48 13.88 -10.39
CA ALA A 87 -8.28 13.77 -11.21
C ALA A 87 -7.96 15.09 -11.96
N TYR A 88 -8.98 15.78 -12.49
CA TYR A 88 -8.83 17.09 -13.11
C TYR A 88 -8.34 18.14 -12.10
N ASP A 89 -8.96 18.23 -10.93
CA ASP A 89 -8.67 19.23 -9.91
C ASP A 89 -7.25 19.10 -9.35
N GLN A 90 -6.76 17.88 -9.17
CA GLN A 90 -5.40 17.63 -8.67
C GLN A 90 -4.30 18.25 -9.53
N ILE A 91 -4.58 18.48 -10.80
CA ILE A 91 -3.61 19.07 -11.74
C ILE A 91 -3.98 20.51 -12.03
N SER A 92 -5.23 20.78 -12.41
CA SER A 92 -5.66 22.08 -12.95
C SER A 92 -5.68 23.21 -11.93
N LYS A 93 -5.77 22.93 -10.63
CA LYS A 93 -5.72 23.94 -9.57
C LYS A 93 -4.31 24.47 -9.30
N ILE A 94 -3.27 23.77 -9.73
CA ILE A 94 -1.89 24.21 -9.58
C ILE A 94 -1.52 25.05 -10.81
N PRO A 95 -0.94 26.27 -10.65
CA PRO A 95 -0.42 27.03 -11.77
C PRO A 95 0.56 26.19 -12.62
N ALA A 96 0.42 26.24 -13.95
CA ALA A 96 1.12 25.35 -14.86
C ALA A 96 2.66 25.43 -14.75
N ASP A 97 3.18 26.64 -14.51
CA ASP A 97 4.61 26.87 -14.29
C ASP A 97 5.11 26.27 -12.96
N GLU A 98 4.31 26.35 -11.90
CA GLU A 98 4.62 25.70 -10.61
C GLU A 98 4.50 24.18 -10.69
N TYR A 99 3.51 23.65 -11.41
CA TYR A 99 3.40 22.21 -11.67
C TYR A 99 4.64 21.67 -12.41
N ALA A 100 5.05 22.36 -13.49
CA ALA A 100 6.25 22.01 -14.25
C ALA A 100 7.54 22.12 -13.40
N ALA A 101 7.64 23.18 -12.57
CA ALA A 101 8.76 23.37 -11.66
C ALA A 101 8.82 22.26 -10.59
N PHE A 102 7.68 21.84 -10.05
CA PHE A 102 7.59 20.75 -9.09
C PHE A 102 7.99 19.39 -9.71
N THR A 103 7.49 19.08 -10.89
CA THR A 103 7.87 17.88 -11.66
C THR A 103 9.39 17.83 -11.88
N LYS A 104 9.99 18.94 -12.30
CA LYS A 104 11.45 19.03 -12.46
C LYS A 104 12.19 18.85 -11.12
N LEU A 105 11.66 19.43 -10.05
CA LEU A 105 12.25 19.33 -8.72
C LEU A 105 12.29 17.88 -8.23
N THR A 106 11.19 17.12 -8.38
CA THR A 106 11.13 15.71 -7.93
C THR A 106 12.07 14.84 -8.76
N GLN A 107 12.14 15.02 -10.07
CA GLN A 107 13.11 14.29 -10.92
C GLN A 107 14.58 14.57 -10.53
N GLN A 108 14.90 15.79 -10.09
CA GLN A 108 16.24 16.13 -9.60
C GLN A 108 16.49 15.64 -8.17
N SER A 109 15.45 15.55 -7.38
CA SER A 109 15.49 15.12 -5.99
C SER A 109 15.82 13.64 -5.83
N ILE A 110 15.28 12.76 -6.69
CA ILE A 110 15.47 11.30 -6.61
C ILE A 110 16.97 10.94 -6.70
N PRO A 111 17.75 11.35 -7.71
CA PRO A 111 19.19 11.04 -7.74
C PRO A 111 19.97 11.70 -6.60
N ALA A 112 19.54 12.86 -6.10
CA ALA A 112 20.13 13.48 -4.91
C ALA A 112 19.89 12.65 -3.65
N TRP A 113 18.66 12.11 -3.47
CA TRP A 113 18.33 11.20 -2.38
C TRP A 113 19.13 9.87 -2.48
N VAL A 114 19.23 9.26 -3.66
CA VAL A 114 20.05 8.06 -3.89
C VAL A 114 21.50 8.32 -3.48
N LYS A 115 22.06 9.47 -3.88
CA LYS A 115 23.42 9.86 -3.49
C LYS A 115 23.52 10.05 -1.99
N ALA A 116 22.62 10.80 -1.36
CA ALA A 116 22.59 11.05 0.08
C ALA A 116 22.57 9.74 0.88
N LYS A 117 21.68 8.80 0.49
CA LYS A 117 21.56 7.46 1.10
C LYS A 117 22.86 6.66 0.96
N ARG A 118 23.43 6.59 -0.25
CA ARG A 118 24.67 5.85 -0.51
C ARG A 118 25.88 6.42 0.21
N THR A 119 25.97 7.76 0.35
CA THR A 119 27.08 8.44 1.04
C THR A 119 26.82 8.68 2.52
N ASN A 120 25.63 8.31 3.01
CA ASN A 120 25.16 8.59 4.36
C ASN A 120 25.22 10.10 4.72
N ASP A 121 24.92 10.97 3.78
CA ASP A 121 25.02 12.42 3.92
C ASP A 121 23.66 13.10 3.62
N PHE A 122 22.90 13.39 4.67
CA PHE A 122 21.60 14.05 4.57
C PHE A 122 21.70 15.45 3.94
N SER A 123 22.84 16.15 4.09
CA SER A 123 23.02 17.50 3.56
C SER A 123 22.89 17.57 2.02
N VAL A 124 23.12 16.47 1.32
CA VAL A 124 22.94 16.36 -0.13
C VAL A 124 21.45 16.42 -0.52
N PHE A 125 20.56 15.83 0.30
CA PHE A 125 19.12 15.77 0.02
C PHE A 125 18.34 16.93 0.65
N ALA A 126 18.75 17.43 1.82
CA ALA A 126 18.03 18.45 2.59
C ALA A 126 17.57 19.67 1.76
N PRO A 127 18.39 20.27 0.84
CA PRO A 127 17.95 21.42 0.05
C PRO A 127 16.82 21.11 -0.95
N TYR A 128 16.72 19.87 -1.38
CA TYR A 128 15.60 19.39 -2.23
C TYR A 128 14.35 19.19 -1.38
N LEU A 129 14.47 18.56 -0.23
CA LEU A 129 13.35 18.34 0.68
C LEU A 129 12.73 19.66 1.17
N GLU A 130 13.56 20.68 1.48
CA GLU A 130 13.07 22.02 1.83
C GLU A 130 12.17 22.61 0.73
N LYS A 131 12.60 22.50 -0.54
CA LYS A 131 11.83 22.97 -1.69
C LYS A 131 10.57 22.15 -1.89
N ILE A 132 10.63 20.83 -1.72
CA ILE A 132 9.47 19.94 -1.82
C ILE A 132 8.44 20.29 -0.75
N VAL A 133 8.85 20.44 0.51
CA VAL A 133 7.96 20.84 1.60
C VAL A 133 7.31 22.19 1.32
N ALA A 134 8.07 23.18 0.83
CA ALA A 134 7.54 24.49 0.46
C ALA A 134 6.51 24.38 -0.69
N ALA A 135 6.84 23.62 -1.73
CA ALA A 135 5.94 23.42 -2.88
C ALA A 135 4.65 22.69 -2.45
N ARG A 136 4.74 21.62 -1.64
CA ARG A 136 3.56 20.89 -1.16
C ARG A 136 2.65 21.74 -0.28
N ARG A 137 3.21 22.63 0.54
CA ARG A 137 2.42 23.64 1.29
C ARG A 137 1.65 24.58 0.35
N ALA A 138 2.33 25.09 -0.71
CA ALA A 138 1.70 25.97 -1.70
C ALA A 138 0.57 25.23 -2.46
N GLN A 139 0.82 23.98 -2.89
CA GLN A 139 -0.17 23.15 -3.55
C GLN A 139 -1.40 22.89 -2.66
N ALA A 140 -1.18 22.56 -1.38
CA ALA A 140 -2.27 22.39 -0.42
C ALA A 140 -3.14 23.65 -0.31
N HIS A 141 -2.54 24.84 -0.35
CA HIS A 141 -3.28 26.10 -0.36
C HIS A 141 -4.12 26.31 -1.63
N TYR A 142 -3.63 25.88 -2.81
CA TYR A 142 -4.43 25.92 -4.04
C TYR A 142 -5.64 24.99 -4.00
N PHE A 143 -5.52 23.83 -3.34
CA PHE A 143 -6.64 22.87 -3.21
C PHE A 143 -7.69 23.35 -2.20
N ALA A 144 -7.27 23.80 -1.01
CA ALA A 144 -8.17 24.21 0.07
C ALA A 144 -7.46 25.23 1.00
N PRO A 145 -7.54 26.55 0.69
CA PRO A 145 -6.78 27.59 1.38
C PRO A 145 -7.10 27.74 2.88
N ASP A 146 -8.31 27.31 3.30
CA ASP A 146 -8.81 27.47 4.67
C ASP A 146 -8.61 26.22 5.54
N ARG A 147 -8.02 25.15 4.98
CA ARG A 147 -7.75 23.89 5.72
C ARG A 147 -6.27 23.81 6.13
N ASP A 148 -5.99 23.01 7.16
CA ASP A 148 -4.61 22.64 7.51
C ASP A 148 -3.91 22.01 6.28
N PRO A 149 -2.72 22.48 5.88
CA PRO A 149 -2.08 22.01 4.66
C PRO A 149 -1.73 20.52 4.71
N TYR A 150 -1.40 19.96 5.87
CA TYR A 150 -1.14 18.52 5.97
C TYR A 150 -2.43 17.69 5.82
N GLU A 151 -3.56 18.18 6.35
CA GLU A 151 -4.85 17.51 6.16
C GLU A 151 -5.28 17.49 4.69
N VAL A 152 -4.98 18.56 3.94
CA VAL A 152 -5.23 18.60 2.49
C VAL A 152 -4.37 17.57 1.74
N LEU A 153 -3.13 17.34 2.17
CA LEU A 153 -2.25 16.34 1.57
C LEU A 153 -2.67 14.91 1.92
N LEU A 154 -3.12 14.66 3.14
CA LEU A 154 -3.74 13.38 3.54
C LEU A 154 -4.94 13.02 2.67
N ASP A 155 -5.81 14.02 2.42
CA ASP A 155 -7.02 13.86 1.62
C ASP A 155 -6.75 13.45 0.16
N GLN A 156 -5.55 13.66 -0.36
CA GLN A 156 -5.16 13.19 -1.69
C GLN A 156 -5.04 11.66 -1.79
N TYR A 157 -4.73 10.99 -0.70
CA TYR A 157 -4.56 9.55 -0.63
C TYR A 157 -5.73 8.84 0.06
N GLU A 158 -6.29 9.49 1.10
CA GLU A 158 -7.42 8.98 1.88
C GLU A 158 -8.52 10.05 1.97
N HIS A 159 -9.42 10.07 1.00
CA HIS A 159 -10.45 11.10 0.91
C HIS A 159 -11.35 11.15 2.16
N GLY A 160 -11.39 12.32 2.77
CA GLY A 160 -12.15 12.58 3.99
C GLY A 160 -11.42 12.26 5.29
N LEU A 161 -10.17 11.77 5.23
CA LEU A 161 -9.36 11.54 6.42
C LEU A 161 -8.90 12.88 7.02
N THR A 162 -8.99 13.00 8.35
CA THR A 162 -8.58 14.19 9.09
C THR A 162 -7.37 13.93 9.97
N ILE A 163 -6.61 14.99 10.29
CA ILE A 163 -5.51 14.93 11.26
C ILE A 163 -6.01 14.41 12.61
N ALA A 164 -7.19 14.85 13.07
CA ALA A 164 -7.75 14.40 14.34
C ALA A 164 -7.99 12.88 14.39
N GLN A 165 -8.46 12.29 13.28
CA GLN A 165 -8.64 10.83 13.16
C GLN A 165 -7.31 10.09 13.15
N CYS A 166 -6.30 10.62 12.46
CA CYS A 166 -4.95 10.04 12.47
C CYS A 166 -4.30 10.13 13.85
N ASP A 167 -4.42 11.26 14.53
CA ASP A 167 -3.87 11.46 15.87
C ASP A 167 -4.49 10.49 16.88
N GLU A 168 -5.83 10.31 16.87
CA GLU A 168 -6.54 9.33 17.69
C GLU A 168 -6.09 7.89 17.37
N PHE A 169 -6.01 7.57 16.08
CA PHE A 169 -5.58 6.26 15.60
C PHE A 169 -4.17 5.91 16.07
N PHE A 170 -3.19 6.74 15.80
CA PHE A 170 -1.80 6.49 16.17
C PHE A 170 -1.57 6.54 17.69
N ALA A 171 -2.29 7.39 18.42
CA ALA A 171 -2.25 7.39 19.90
C ALA A 171 -2.73 6.03 20.46
N THR A 172 -3.86 5.51 19.94
CA THR A 172 -4.39 4.20 20.34
C THR A 172 -3.40 3.06 20.06
N LEU A 173 -2.73 3.10 18.89
CA LEU A 173 -1.70 2.10 18.56
C LEU A 173 -0.49 2.20 19.49
N ARG A 174 0.03 3.39 19.72
CA ARG A 174 1.18 3.64 20.59
C ARG A 174 0.94 3.14 22.01
N GLU A 175 -0.20 3.46 22.58
CA GLU A 175 -0.59 3.06 23.94
C GLU A 175 -0.64 1.54 24.13
N THR A 176 -0.86 0.80 23.04
CA THR A 176 -0.90 -0.67 23.07
C THR A 176 0.41 -1.31 22.69
N ILE A 177 1.01 -0.88 21.57
CA ILE A 177 2.16 -1.59 20.97
C ILE A 177 3.44 -1.34 21.76
N VAL A 178 3.70 -0.10 22.20
CA VAL A 178 4.95 0.23 22.90
C VAL A 178 5.10 -0.54 24.22
N PRO A 179 4.08 -0.61 25.11
CA PRO A 179 4.15 -1.47 26.29
C PRO A 179 4.25 -2.95 25.97
N LEU A 180 3.54 -3.44 24.95
CA LEU A 180 3.59 -4.85 24.53
C LEU A 180 4.97 -5.24 24.03
N LEU A 181 5.66 -4.38 23.29
CA LEU A 181 7.06 -4.61 22.89
C LEU A 181 8.00 -4.68 24.09
N ALA A 182 7.78 -3.85 25.11
CA ALA A 182 8.55 -3.92 26.35
C ALA A 182 8.32 -5.25 27.09
N ASP A 183 7.07 -5.68 27.19
CA ASP A 183 6.71 -6.96 27.80
C ASP A 183 7.32 -8.15 27.04
N ILE A 184 7.28 -8.15 25.71
CA ILE A 184 7.90 -9.17 24.85
C ILE A 184 9.40 -9.25 25.11
N ARG A 185 10.09 -8.09 25.12
CA ARG A 185 11.53 -8.04 25.37
C ARG A 185 11.91 -8.56 26.75
N ASP A 186 11.14 -8.20 27.79
CA ASP A 186 11.49 -8.43 29.19
C ASP A 186 11.01 -9.81 29.70
N HIS A 187 9.92 -10.35 29.13
CA HIS A 187 9.25 -11.55 29.64
C HIS A 187 8.91 -12.59 28.57
N GLY A 188 9.03 -12.25 27.27
CA GLY A 188 8.61 -13.15 26.18
C GLY A 188 9.41 -14.44 26.09
N THR A 189 8.73 -15.54 25.81
CA THR A 189 9.38 -16.82 25.52
C THR A 189 10.18 -16.72 24.22
N PRO A 190 11.48 -17.12 24.19
CA PRO A 190 12.27 -17.09 22.96
C PRO A 190 11.68 -17.95 21.85
N ILE A 191 11.66 -17.43 20.64
CA ILE A 191 11.16 -18.11 19.45
C ILE A 191 12.34 -18.74 18.70
N ARG A 192 12.18 -20.01 18.27
CA ARG A 192 13.15 -20.72 17.45
C ARG A 192 13.18 -20.12 16.03
N THR A 193 14.37 -19.73 15.55
CA THR A 193 14.58 -19.10 14.23
C THR A 193 15.75 -19.68 13.45
N ASP A 194 16.51 -20.63 14.03
CA ASP A 194 17.70 -21.21 13.43
C ASP A 194 17.45 -21.85 12.05
N PHE A 195 16.24 -22.34 11.81
CA PHE A 195 15.84 -22.95 10.54
C PHE A 195 15.54 -21.92 9.43
N LEU A 196 15.43 -20.63 9.75
CA LEU A 196 15.15 -19.60 8.74
C LEU A 196 16.39 -19.31 7.90
N ASP A 197 17.59 -19.30 8.49
CA ASP A 197 18.85 -18.99 7.83
C ASP A 197 19.47 -20.25 7.18
N GLN A 198 18.84 -20.72 6.11
CA GLN A 198 19.27 -21.89 5.33
C GLN A 198 19.23 -21.57 3.83
N ASP A 199 19.75 -22.51 3.01
CA ASP A 199 19.58 -22.44 1.56
C ASP A 199 18.18 -22.96 1.18
N TRP A 200 17.36 -22.09 0.61
CA TRP A 200 16.01 -22.38 0.14
C TRP A 200 16.01 -22.44 -1.40
N PRO A 201 15.92 -23.63 -2.03
CA PRO A 201 16.00 -23.79 -3.48
C PRO A 201 14.95 -22.93 -4.22
N ILE A 202 15.38 -22.11 -5.16
CA ILE A 202 14.52 -21.18 -5.91
C ILE A 202 13.41 -21.91 -6.66
N ASP A 203 13.69 -23.06 -7.28
CA ASP A 203 12.66 -23.84 -7.98
C ASP A 203 11.55 -24.34 -7.05
N ALA A 204 11.88 -24.60 -5.79
CA ALA A 204 10.88 -24.95 -4.79
C ALA A 204 10.08 -23.72 -4.34
N GLN A 205 10.73 -22.57 -4.21
CA GLN A 205 10.03 -21.29 -3.91
C GLN A 205 9.02 -20.94 -5.01
N ARG A 206 9.34 -21.14 -6.30
CA ARG A 206 8.40 -20.95 -7.41
C ARG A 206 7.14 -21.80 -7.26
N LYS A 207 7.29 -23.05 -6.83
CA LYS A 207 6.14 -23.93 -6.55
C LYS A 207 5.31 -23.47 -5.36
N VAL A 208 5.93 -22.85 -4.35
CA VAL A 208 5.20 -22.20 -3.26
C VAL A 208 4.36 -21.06 -3.79
N SER A 209 4.94 -20.20 -4.65
CA SER A 209 4.20 -19.10 -5.30
C SER A 209 2.99 -19.61 -6.10
N GLU A 210 3.18 -20.65 -6.92
CA GLU A 210 2.08 -21.29 -7.68
C GLU A 210 1.00 -21.83 -6.72
N LYS A 211 1.40 -22.42 -5.59
CA LYS A 211 0.45 -22.92 -4.59
C LYS A 211 -0.34 -21.80 -3.93
N ILE A 212 0.28 -20.67 -3.61
CA ILE A 212 -0.42 -19.50 -3.06
C ILE A 212 -1.40 -18.93 -4.09
N MET A 213 -0.96 -18.72 -5.35
CA MET A 213 -1.86 -18.29 -6.43
C MET A 213 -3.06 -19.22 -6.58
N GLN A 214 -2.85 -20.54 -6.52
CA GLN A 214 -3.94 -21.52 -6.56
C GLN A 214 -4.90 -21.37 -5.38
N LEU A 215 -4.39 -21.23 -4.14
CA LEU A 215 -5.21 -21.07 -2.94
C LEU A 215 -6.01 -19.77 -2.96
N TRP A 216 -5.42 -18.68 -3.47
CA TRP A 216 -6.12 -17.40 -3.67
C TRP A 216 -7.12 -17.46 -4.82
N GLY A 217 -7.02 -18.48 -5.70
CA GLY A 217 -7.87 -18.61 -6.90
C GLY A 217 -7.54 -17.56 -7.96
N LEU A 218 -6.26 -17.19 -8.06
CA LEU A 218 -5.74 -16.30 -9.10
C LEU A 218 -5.56 -17.11 -10.39
N ASP A 219 -6.46 -16.90 -11.36
CA ASP A 219 -6.42 -17.58 -12.64
C ASP A 219 -5.28 -17.05 -13.51
N PRO A 220 -4.33 -17.90 -13.97
CA PRO A 220 -3.24 -17.48 -14.86
C PRO A 220 -3.68 -16.86 -16.19
N ALA A 221 -4.95 -17.03 -16.58
CA ALA A 221 -5.53 -16.34 -17.74
C ALA A 221 -5.77 -14.85 -17.49
N HIS A 222 -5.82 -14.41 -16.22
CA HIS A 222 -6.15 -13.05 -15.80
C HIS A 222 -5.16 -12.45 -14.83
N CYS A 223 -4.31 -13.26 -14.18
CA CYS A 223 -3.30 -12.81 -13.24
C CYS A 223 -1.95 -13.45 -13.56
N TYR A 224 -0.97 -12.61 -13.91
CA TYR A 224 0.38 -13.06 -14.22
C TYR A 224 1.33 -12.75 -13.07
N LEU A 225 2.19 -13.73 -12.71
CA LEU A 225 3.25 -13.56 -11.71
C LEU A 225 4.60 -13.44 -12.43
N ALA A 226 5.31 -12.34 -12.19
CA ALA A 226 6.67 -12.09 -12.67
C ALA A 226 7.67 -11.94 -11.49
N GLU A 227 8.95 -11.78 -11.83
CA GLU A 227 10.02 -11.44 -10.89
C GLU A 227 10.40 -9.95 -11.02
N SER A 228 10.63 -9.29 -9.87
CA SER A 228 11.14 -7.92 -9.81
C SER A 228 12.05 -7.75 -8.58
N GLU A 229 12.80 -6.66 -8.52
CA GLU A 229 13.64 -6.32 -7.35
C GLU A 229 12.77 -6.07 -6.10
N HIS A 230 11.69 -5.34 -6.27
CA HIS A 230 10.68 -5.08 -5.23
C HIS A 230 9.33 -5.60 -5.71
N PRO A 231 8.64 -6.45 -4.92
CA PRO A 231 7.28 -6.91 -5.25
C PRO A 231 6.31 -5.75 -5.42
N PHE A 232 5.42 -5.86 -6.40
CA PHE A 232 4.34 -4.90 -6.65
C PHE A 232 3.21 -5.53 -7.45
N THR A 233 2.04 -4.89 -7.41
CA THR A 233 0.88 -5.21 -8.25
C THR A 233 0.62 -4.08 -9.22
N THR A 234 0.35 -4.42 -10.49
CA THR A 234 -0.12 -3.47 -11.51
C THR A 234 -1.43 -3.98 -12.09
N GLU A 235 -2.45 -3.17 -11.99
CA GLU A 235 -3.72 -3.35 -12.68
C GLU A 235 -3.65 -2.69 -14.06
N PHE A 236 -3.88 -3.46 -15.08
CA PHE A 236 -4.07 -2.97 -16.46
C PHE A 236 -5.56 -2.81 -16.76
N TRP A 237 -6.29 -3.79 -16.33
CA TRP A 237 -7.74 -3.92 -16.44
C TRP A 237 -8.17 -5.12 -15.58
N ARG A 238 -9.41 -5.17 -15.11
CA ARG A 238 -9.92 -6.32 -14.31
C ARG A 238 -9.73 -7.71 -14.95
N GLY A 239 -9.38 -7.80 -16.22
CA GLY A 239 -9.03 -9.04 -16.92
C GLY A 239 -7.53 -9.24 -17.15
N ASP A 240 -6.69 -8.29 -16.73
CA ASP A 240 -5.22 -8.33 -16.80
C ASP A 240 -4.64 -7.61 -15.59
N VAL A 241 -4.39 -8.35 -14.52
CA VAL A 241 -3.68 -7.88 -13.32
C VAL A 241 -2.38 -8.65 -13.21
N ARG A 242 -1.28 -7.94 -12.95
CA ARG A 242 0.04 -8.57 -12.84
C ARG A 242 0.65 -8.27 -11.51
N ILE A 243 1.14 -9.33 -10.87
CA ILE A 243 1.84 -9.26 -9.59
C ILE A 243 3.29 -9.67 -9.77
N THR A 244 4.15 -9.19 -8.91
CA THR A 244 5.55 -9.59 -8.92
C THR A 244 5.98 -10.11 -7.55
N THR A 245 7.06 -10.87 -7.55
CA THR A 245 7.75 -11.34 -6.36
C THR A 245 9.25 -11.35 -6.60
N HIS A 246 10.02 -11.60 -5.54
CA HIS A 246 11.44 -11.89 -5.64
C HIS A 246 11.76 -13.24 -4.99
N TYR A 247 12.79 -13.91 -5.47
CA TYR A 247 13.24 -15.19 -4.93
C TYR A 247 14.62 -15.04 -4.30
N MET A 248 14.69 -15.20 -2.98
CA MET A 248 15.94 -15.10 -2.24
C MET A 248 16.43 -16.47 -1.82
N PRO A 249 17.68 -16.86 -2.13
CA PRO A 249 18.21 -18.17 -1.73
C PRO A 249 18.22 -18.40 -0.21
N ARG A 250 18.22 -17.33 0.59
CA ARG A 250 18.32 -17.38 2.05
C ARG A 250 17.01 -17.01 2.76
N ASP A 251 15.98 -16.63 2.04
CA ASP A 251 14.68 -16.23 2.64
C ASP A 251 13.49 -16.62 1.73
N MET A 252 12.96 -17.82 1.96
CA MET A 252 11.77 -18.32 1.29
C MET A 252 10.50 -17.58 1.73
N PHE A 253 10.44 -17.16 2.98
CA PHE A 253 9.24 -16.55 3.55
C PHE A 253 8.98 -15.16 2.99
N SER A 254 10.02 -14.42 2.58
CA SER A 254 9.87 -13.16 1.86
C SER A 254 9.06 -13.35 0.58
N ASN A 255 9.41 -14.33 -0.26
CA ASN A 255 8.64 -14.67 -1.46
C ASN A 255 7.20 -15.06 -1.13
N LEU A 256 7.00 -15.96 -0.15
CA LEU A 256 5.69 -16.46 0.21
C LEU A 256 4.73 -15.32 0.58
N TYR A 257 5.18 -14.43 1.47
CA TYR A 257 4.34 -13.31 1.94
C TYR A 257 4.21 -12.19 0.92
N SER A 258 5.19 -12.00 0.04
CA SER A 258 5.05 -11.09 -1.11
C SER A 258 3.93 -11.56 -2.05
N VAL A 259 3.92 -12.84 -2.44
CA VAL A 259 2.84 -13.36 -3.30
C VAL A 259 1.49 -13.33 -2.60
N ALA A 260 1.44 -13.56 -1.28
CA ALA A 260 0.20 -13.45 -0.52
C ALA A 260 -0.31 -12.01 -0.50
N HIS A 261 0.56 -11.02 -0.30
CA HIS A 261 0.28 -9.60 -0.26
C HIS A 261 -0.20 -9.10 -1.63
N GLU A 262 0.61 -9.28 -2.66
CA GLU A 262 0.29 -8.81 -4.01
C GLU A 262 -0.95 -9.52 -4.58
N GLY A 263 -1.15 -10.79 -4.21
CA GLY A 263 -2.36 -11.52 -4.52
C GLY A 263 -3.62 -10.93 -3.90
N GLY A 264 -3.52 -10.33 -2.71
CA GLY A 264 -4.61 -9.60 -2.06
C GLY A 264 -5.02 -8.36 -2.85
N HIS A 265 -4.06 -7.57 -3.33
CA HIS A 265 -4.28 -6.46 -4.25
C HIS A 265 -4.94 -6.92 -5.55
N ALA A 266 -4.40 -7.98 -6.15
CA ALA A 266 -4.93 -8.54 -7.40
C ALA A 266 -6.38 -9.01 -7.26
N LEU A 267 -6.76 -9.64 -6.15
CA LEU A 267 -8.13 -10.08 -5.91
C LEU A 267 -9.11 -8.92 -5.90
N TYR A 268 -8.75 -7.76 -5.38
CA TYR A 268 -9.59 -6.57 -5.44
C TYR A 268 -9.85 -6.18 -6.89
N GLU A 269 -8.81 -5.94 -7.67
CA GLU A 269 -8.90 -5.46 -9.04
C GLU A 269 -9.62 -6.44 -9.98
N LEU A 270 -9.36 -7.75 -9.85
CA LEU A 270 -10.00 -8.80 -10.64
C LEU A 270 -11.51 -8.94 -10.39
N ASN A 271 -12.01 -8.44 -9.26
CA ASN A 271 -13.41 -8.62 -8.84
C ASN A 271 -14.28 -7.36 -8.91
N ILE A 272 -13.76 -6.27 -9.49
CA ILE A 272 -14.54 -5.06 -9.78
C ILE A 272 -15.66 -5.38 -10.78
N ASP A 273 -16.83 -4.75 -10.60
CA ASP A 273 -17.99 -4.98 -11.47
C ASP A 273 -17.68 -4.60 -12.92
N PRO A 274 -17.91 -5.51 -13.90
CA PRO A 274 -17.72 -5.22 -15.33
C PRO A 274 -18.47 -3.99 -15.85
N ALA A 275 -19.52 -3.55 -15.16
CA ALA A 275 -20.27 -2.35 -15.51
C ALA A 275 -19.42 -1.07 -15.43
N TYR A 276 -18.28 -1.11 -14.74
CA TYR A 276 -17.38 0.02 -14.56
C TYR A 276 -16.20 0.03 -15.55
N ASP A 277 -16.10 -0.97 -16.42
CA ASP A 277 -15.01 -1.06 -17.40
C ASP A 277 -14.85 0.24 -18.20
N TYR A 278 -13.64 0.72 -18.30
CA TYR A 278 -13.25 1.91 -19.05
C TYR A 278 -13.87 3.23 -18.54
N THR A 279 -14.34 3.26 -17.30
CA THR A 279 -14.87 4.47 -16.65
C THR A 279 -13.93 4.96 -15.55
N ALA A 280 -14.17 6.17 -15.04
CA ALA A 280 -13.37 6.76 -13.95
C ALA A 280 -13.51 6.03 -12.61
N VAL A 281 -14.48 5.12 -12.47
CA VAL A 281 -14.73 4.38 -11.22
C VAL A 281 -14.21 2.94 -11.27
N THR A 282 -13.51 2.54 -12.33
CA THR A 282 -12.72 1.32 -12.35
C THR A 282 -11.49 1.48 -11.47
N GLY A 283 -11.04 0.41 -10.83
CA GLY A 283 -9.91 0.44 -9.89
C GLY A 283 -10.31 0.66 -8.42
N GLY A 284 -9.37 0.39 -7.52
CA GLY A 284 -9.58 0.52 -6.08
C GLY A 284 -9.78 1.97 -5.63
N ALA A 285 -10.49 2.18 -4.50
CA ALA A 285 -10.98 3.49 -4.10
C ALA A 285 -9.92 4.39 -3.46
N THR A 286 -9.22 3.90 -2.41
CA THR A 286 -8.12 4.62 -1.74
C THR A 286 -6.98 3.66 -1.44
N MET A 287 -5.81 4.22 -1.17
CA MET A 287 -4.62 3.42 -0.85
C MET A 287 -4.83 2.56 0.40
N GLY A 288 -5.47 3.09 1.45
CA GLY A 288 -5.73 2.33 2.68
C GLY A 288 -6.75 1.21 2.49
N ILE A 289 -7.78 1.41 1.68
CA ILE A 289 -8.74 0.34 1.34
C ILE A 289 -8.04 -0.73 0.50
N HIS A 290 -7.20 -0.34 -0.44
CA HIS A 290 -6.44 -1.26 -1.29
C HIS A 290 -5.42 -2.06 -0.47
N GLU A 291 -4.66 -1.38 0.38
CA GLU A 291 -3.70 -2.00 1.31
C GLU A 291 -4.40 -2.91 2.33
N SER A 292 -5.66 -2.63 2.68
CA SER A 292 -6.40 -3.52 3.57
C SER A 292 -6.63 -4.90 2.97
N GLN A 293 -6.70 -5.02 1.65
CA GLN A 293 -6.88 -6.30 0.97
C GLN A 293 -5.56 -7.09 0.95
N SER A 294 -4.45 -6.44 0.64
CA SER A 294 -3.13 -7.07 0.68
C SER A 294 -2.76 -7.54 2.09
N ARG A 295 -2.90 -6.65 3.10
CA ARG A 295 -2.62 -6.98 4.50
C ARG A 295 -3.56 -8.05 5.05
N LEU A 296 -4.81 -8.08 4.59
CA LEU A 296 -5.75 -9.12 4.98
C LEU A 296 -5.25 -10.49 4.54
N PHE A 297 -4.84 -10.65 3.30
CA PHE A 297 -4.34 -11.91 2.77
C PHE A 297 -2.93 -12.25 3.27
N GLU A 298 -2.06 -11.27 3.49
CA GLU A 298 -0.74 -11.50 4.05
C GLU A 298 -0.81 -11.85 5.55
N ASN A 299 -1.37 -10.95 6.37
CA ASN A 299 -1.23 -11.01 7.83
C ASN A 299 -2.34 -11.84 8.50
N TYR A 300 -3.62 -11.60 8.14
CA TYR A 300 -4.74 -12.24 8.84
C TYR A 300 -5.00 -13.66 8.33
N VAL A 301 -4.80 -13.90 7.02
CA VAL A 301 -4.88 -15.24 6.43
C VAL A 301 -3.51 -15.90 6.45
N GLY A 302 -2.56 -15.37 5.69
CA GLY A 302 -1.27 -16.01 5.39
C GLY A 302 -0.41 -16.32 6.63
N ARG A 303 -0.44 -15.44 7.63
CA ARG A 303 0.29 -15.61 8.90
C ARG A 303 -0.56 -16.25 10.00
N SER A 304 -1.78 -16.74 9.71
CA SER A 304 -2.60 -17.45 10.68
C SER A 304 -2.10 -18.87 10.92
N ARG A 305 -2.38 -19.42 12.12
CA ARG A 305 -2.11 -20.84 12.41
C ARG A 305 -2.85 -21.77 11.44
N ALA A 306 -4.09 -21.43 11.11
CA ALA A 306 -4.93 -22.20 10.21
C ALA A 306 -4.33 -22.30 8.80
N PHE A 307 -3.83 -21.19 8.26
CA PHE A 307 -3.20 -21.20 6.94
C PHE A 307 -1.82 -21.87 6.95
N VAL A 308 -1.01 -21.66 7.99
CA VAL A 308 0.25 -22.41 8.17
C VAL A 308 -0.02 -23.91 8.22
N HIS A 309 -1.05 -24.35 8.94
CA HIS A 309 -1.50 -25.76 8.93
C HIS A 309 -1.85 -26.25 7.51
N CYS A 310 -2.62 -25.49 6.76
CA CYS A 310 -2.98 -25.82 5.37
C CYS A 310 -1.74 -25.96 4.47
N LEU A 311 -0.78 -25.05 4.61
CA LEU A 311 0.39 -24.98 3.73
C LEU A 311 1.53 -25.94 4.16
N TYR A 312 1.61 -26.31 5.43
CA TYR A 312 2.70 -27.08 6.02
C TYR A 312 3.03 -28.39 5.30
N PRO A 313 2.05 -29.24 4.88
CA PRO A 313 2.36 -30.44 4.10
C PRO A 313 3.11 -30.13 2.80
N THR A 314 2.70 -29.09 2.07
CA THR A 314 3.35 -28.63 0.84
C THR A 314 4.78 -28.12 1.12
N LEU A 315 4.96 -27.34 2.18
CA LEU A 315 6.29 -26.84 2.56
C LEU A 315 7.23 -28.00 2.95
N ARG A 316 6.75 -29.00 3.70
CA ARG A 316 7.52 -30.21 4.05
C ARG A 316 7.92 -31.03 2.83
N GLU A 317 7.07 -31.13 1.83
CA GLU A 317 7.36 -31.82 0.57
C GLU A 317 8.43 -31.07 -0.25
N LEU A 318 8.30 -29.76 -0.35
CA LEU A 318 9.20 -28.92 -1.16
C LEU A 318 10.56 -28.66 -0.49
N PHE A 319 10.59 -28.62 0.84
CA PHE A 319 11.78 -28.32 1.66
C PHE A 319 12.05 -29.41 2.72
N PRO A 320 12.23 -30.67 2.31
CA PRO A 320 12.33 -31.79 3.26
C PRO A 320 13.57 -31.71 4.16
N THR A 321 14.64 -31.08 3.69
CA THR A 321 15.88 -30.92 4.48
C THR A 321 15.76 -29.77 5.46
N GLN A 322 15.27 -28.62 5.00
CA GLN A 322 15.16 -27.39 5.79
C GLN A 322 14.13 -27.50 6.91
N LEU A 323 13.08 -28.27 6.67
CA LEU A 323 11.98 -28.47 7.61
C LEU A 323 11.95 -29.88 8.24
N ALA A 324 13.08 -30.60 8.23
CA ALA A 324 13.14 -32.00 8.70
C ALA A 324 12.64 -32.15 10.15
N ASP A 325 13.04 -31.25 11.03
CA ASP A 325 12.74 -31.24 12.47
C ASP A 325 11.95 -29.99 12.90
N VAL A 326 11.31 -29.29 11.95
CA VAL A 326 10.53 -28.08 12.19
C VAL A 326 9.05 -28.40 12.16
N THR A 327 8.33 -28.04 13.21
CA THR A 327 6.89 -28.19 13.35
C THR A 327 6.13 -27.01 12.73
N GLU A 328 4.83 -27.20 12.44
CA GLU A 328 3.97 -26.12 11.97
C GLU A 328 3.84 -24.97 12.98
N GLU A 329 3.85 -25.28 14.28
CA GLU A 329 3.83 -24.29 15.35
C GLU A 329 5.12 -23.46 15.39
N GLU A 330 6.29 -24.08 15.19
CA GLU A 330 7.56 -23.36 15.10
C GLU A 330 7.59 -22.43 13.87
N ILE A 331 7.05 -22.86 12.72
CA ILE A 331 6.91 -21.99 11.55
C ILE A 331 6.00 -20.81 11.89
N TRP A 332 4.82 -21.09 12.48
CA TRP A 332 3.88 -20.02 12.84
C TRP A 332 4.50 -19.01 13.81
N CYS A 333 5.23 -19.48 14.82
CA CYS A 333 5.95 -18.62 15.75
C CYS A 333 7.01 -17.76 15.02
N ALA A 334 7.84 -18.38 14.18
CA ALA A 334 8.96 -17.72 13.54
C ALA A 334 8.53 -16.63 12.54
N VAL A 335 7.48 -16.88 11.74
CA VAL A 335 6.99 -15.91 10.74
C VAL A 335 6.20 -14.75 11.36
N ASN A 336 5.80 -14.87 12.61
CA ASN A 336 5.07 -13.84 13.35
C ASN A 336 5.91 -13.17 14.47
N ARG A 337 7.19 -13.51 14.60
CA ARG A 337 8.03 -12.91 15.65
C ARG A 337 8.06 -11.40 15.55
N ALA A 338 8.09 -10.71 16.69
CA ALA A 338 8.31 -9.28 16.78
C ALA A 338 9.81 -9.02 16.96
N GLU A 339 10.38 -8.23 16.06
CA GLU A 339 11.80 -7.92 16.06
C GLU A 339 11.98 -6.43 15.68
N PRO A 340 11.98 -5.53 16.68
CA PRO A 340 12.13 -4.10 16.41
C PRO A 340 13.38 -3.82 15.59
N GLY A 341 13.16 -3.41 14.33
CA GLY A 341 14.21 -3.16 13.35
C GLY A 341 14.30 -1.69 12.95
N LEU A 342 15.29 -1.37 12.12
CA LEU A 342 15.49 -0.02 11.59
C LEU A 342 14.69 0.23 10.32
N ILE A 343 14.51 -0.78 9.47
CA ILE A 343 13.99 -0.65 8.12
C ILE A 343 12.48 -0.98 8.07
N ARG A 344 11.69 -0.03 7.61
CA ARG A 344 10.22 -0.16 7.55
C ARG A 344 9.76 -1.33 6.70
N THR A 345 10.35 -1.51 5.53
CA THR A 345 9.95 -2.56 4.58
C THR A 345 10.25 -3.98 5.08
N GLU A 346 11.11 -4.11 6.10
CA GLU A 346 11.48 -5.37 6.75
C GLU A 346 10.80 -5.53 8.11
N ALA A 347 9.98 -4.54 8.52
CA ALA A 347 9.36 -4.55 9.83
C ALA A 347 8.30 -5.66 9.95
N ASP A 348 8.26 -6.30 11.11
CA ASP A 348 7.23 -7.26 11.48
C ASP A 348 5.85 -6.59 11.66
N GLU A 349 4.79 -7.40 11.71
CA GLU A 349 3.42 -6.91 11.80
C GLU A 349 3.17 -6.03 13.03
N LEU A 350 3.78 -6.33 14.19
CA LEU A 350 3.59 -5.57 15.42
C LEU A 350 4.24 -4.18 15.34
N THR A 351 5.48 -4.12 14.84
CA THR A 351 6.26 -2.88 14.82
C THR A 351 5.98 -2.00 13.61
N TYR A 352 5.43 -2.55 12.52
CA TYR A 352 5.19 -1.83 11.26
C TYR A 352 4.42 -0.52 11.46
N ALA A 353 3.34 -0.55 12.24
CA ALA A 353 2.53 0.64 12.49
C ALA A 353 3.29 1.76 13.22
N LEU A 354 4.29 1.42 14.07
CA LEU A 354 5.14 2.41 14.73
C LEU A 354 6.07 3.10 13.72
N HIS A 355 6.60 2.37 12.74
CA HIS A 355 7.35 2.97 11.62
C HIS A 355 6.52 3.99 10.85
N ILE A 356 5.25 3.68 10.61
CA ILE A 356 4.33 4.60 9.92
C ILE A 356 4.03 5.82 10.80
N MET A 357 3.80 5.64 12.09
CA MET A 357 3.53 6.73 13.03
C MET A 357 4.69 7.74 13.08
N VAL A 358 5.93 7.28 13.09
CA VAL A 358 7.10 8.18 13.01
C VAL A 358 7.03 9.08 11.78
N ARG A 359 6.71 8.51 10.62
CA ARG A 359 6.62 9.26 9.36
C ARG A 359 5.46 10.24 9.37
N TYR A 360 4.30 9.83 9.84
CA TYR A 360 3.13 10.67 9.98
C TYR A 360 3.42 11.91 10.83
N GLU A 361 4.00 11.72 12.02
CA GLU A 361 4.28 12.83 12.92
C GLU A 361 5.35 13.78 12.38
N ILE A 362 6.36 13.26 11.69
CA ILE A 362 7.41 14.06 11.04
C ILE A 362 6.83 14.85 9.87
N GLU A 363 6.06 14.22 8.98
CA GLU A 363 5.43 14.90 7.85
C GLU A 363 4.50 16.03 8.32
N LYS A 364 3.66 15.75 9.31
CA LYS A 364 2.79 16.75 9.92
C LYS A 364 3.58 17.93 10.44
N ALA A 365 4.65 17.67 11.19
CA ALA A 365 5.49 18.73 11.74
C ALA A 365 6.25 19.53 10.67
N LEU A 366 6.76 18.87 9.63
CA LEU A 366 7.40 19.53 8.47
C LEU A 366 6.41 20.43 7.72
N ILE A 367 5.23 19.93 7.39
CA ILE A 367 4.22 20.68 6.63
C ILE A 367 3.60 21.80 7.45
N GLN A 368 3.34 21.60 8.74
CA GLN A 368 2.85 22.66 9.64
C GLN A 368 3.95 23.68 10.04
N GLY A 369 5.23 23.38 9.77
CA GLY A 369 6.36 24.30 10.05
C GLY A 369 6.85 24.28 11.49
N THR A 370 6.49 23.28 12.27
CA THR A 370 6.96 23.09 13.64
C THR A 370 8.28 22.33 13.72
N LEU A 371 8.71 21.70 12.62
CA LEU A 371 10.01 21.06 12.45
C LEU A 371 10.72 21.64 11.22
N ALA A 372 11.97 22.04 11.37
CA ALA A 372 12.82 22.42 10.25
C ALA A 372 13.41 21.17 9.58
N VAL A 373 13.62 21.19 8.26
CA VAL A 373 14.23 20.06 7.53
C VAL A 373 15.63 19.73 8.07
N ALA A 374 16.40 20.73 8.50
CA ALA A 374 17.72 20.51 9.08
C ALA A 374 17.69 19.67 10.36
N ASP A 375 16.60 19.72 11.13
CA ASP A 375 16.42 19.00 12.40
C ASP A 375 15.80 17.61 12.22
N LEU A 376 15.40 17.25 11.00
CA LEU A 376 14.73 15.99 10.69
C LEU A 376 15.50 14.74 11.15
N PRO A 377 16.83 14.59 10.92
CA PRO A 377 17.55 13.40 11.38
C PRO A 377 17.50 13.23 12.90
N ALA A 378 17.61 14.32 13.66
CA ALA A 378 17.54 14.27 15.13
C ALA A 378 16.13 13.91 15.61
N ALA A 379 15.09 14.50 15.02
CA ALA A 379 13.70 14.19 15.32
C ALA A 379 13.35 12.72 14.99
N TRP A 380 13.83 12.20 13.86
CA TRP A 380 13.70 10.81 13.47
C TRP A 380 14.31 9.87 14.50
N ASN A 381 15.57 10.09 14.86
CA ASN A 381 16.28 9.23 15.81
C ASN A 381 15.61 9.22 17.18
N ALA A 382 15.14 10.38 17.65
CA ALA A 382 14.41 10.48 18.93
C ALA A 382 13.13 9.64 18.91
N LYS A 383 12.34 9.69 17.84
CA LYS A 383 11.11 8.91 17.71
C LYS A 383 11.35 7.40 17.59
N TYR A 384 12.39 6.99 16.86
CA TYR A 384 12.78 5.59 16.79
C TYR A 384 13.19 5.03 18.15
N LYS A 385 13.93 5.82 18.92
CA LYS A 385 14.31 5.44 20.29
C LYS A 385 13.09 5.35 21.20
N GLU A 386 12.17 6.32 21.10
CA GLU A 386 10.95 6.38 21.92
C GLU A 386 10.00 5.21 21.62
N TYR A 387 9.75 4.89 20.34
CA TYR A 387 8.68 3.96 19.95
C TYR A 387 9.16 2.53 19.75
N LEU A 388 10.34 2.36 19.17
CA LEU A 388 10.90 1.04 18.84
C LEU A 388 12.01 0.61 19.82
N GLY A 389 12.51 1.53 20.63
CA GLY A 389 13.62 1.27 21.56
C GLY A 389 14.98 1.12 20.90
N VAL A 390 15.10 1.34 19.58
CA VAL A 390 16.33 1.15 18.80
C VAL A 390 17.09 2.46 18.61
N ASP A 391 18.42 2.37 18.56
CA ASP A 391 19.29 3.49 18.23
C ASP A 391 19.57 3.48 16.74
N VAL A 392 19.33 4.61 16.07
CA VAL A 392 19.57 4.76 14.63
C VAL A 392 21.06 5.10 14.42
N PRO A 393 21.83 4.23 13.75
CA PRO A 393 23.29 4.40 13.66
C PRO A 393 23.71 5.49 12.67
N ASP A 394 22.89 5.75 11.65
CA ASP A 394 23.21 6.67 10.56
C ASP A 394 21.94 7.09 9.79
N ASN A 395 22.05 8.06 8.89
CA ASN A 395 20.94 8.58 8.12
C ASN A 395 20.42 7.61 7.05
N ALA A 396 21.25 6.73 6.54
CA ALA A 396 20.86 5.74 5.52
C ALA A 396 19.90 4.69 6.10
N HIS A 397 20.13 4.28 7.35
CA HIS A 397 19.21 3.43 8.13
C HIS A 397 18.12 4.23 8.88
N GLY A 398 18.21 5.56 8.83
CA GLY A 398 17.28 6.50 9.44
C GLY A 398 16.39 7.18 8.40
N CYS A 399 16.42 8.52 8.40
CA CYS A 399 15.51 9.36 7.62
C CYS A 399 15.67 9.29 6.09
N LEU A 400 16.73 8.64 5.59
CA LEU A 400 16.95 8.43 4.16
C LEU A 400 16.47 7.06 3.64
N GLN A 401 15.81 6.25 4.45
CA GLN A 401 15.45 4.89 4.05
C GLN A 401 14.36 4.82 2.97
N ASP A 402 13.39 5.73 2.97
CA ASP A 402 12.26 5.74 2.04
C ASP A 402 12.43 6.76 0.91
N ILE A 403 12.03 6.39 -0.31
CA ILE A 403 12.07 7.26 -1.50
C ILE A 403 10.96 8.32 -1.54
N HIS A 404 9.84 8.10 -0.85
CA HIS A 404 8.58 8.86 -0.95
C HIS A 404 8.78 10.38 -0.93
N TRP A 405 9.51 10.90 0.04
CA TRP A 405 9.74 12.35 0.14
C TRP A 405 10.50 12.92 -1.05
N SER A 406 11.39 12.14 -1.68
CA SER A 406 12.11 12.60 -2.87
C SER A 406 11.20 12.67 -4.11
N MET A 407 10.11 11.92 -4.11
CA MET A 407 9.05 11.96 -5.12
C MET A 407 7.98 13.02 -4.82
N GLY A 408 8.02 13.60 -3.61
CA GLY A 408 7.03 14.57 -3.14
C GLY A 408 5.79 13.93 -2.51
N ASP A 409 5.81 12.63 -2.23
CA ASP A 409 4.70 11.91 -1.62
C ASP A 409 4.66 12.18 -0.11
N ILE A 410 3.95 13.23 0.28
CA ILE A 410 3.70 13.63 1.66
C ILE A 410 2.22 13.46 1.95
N GLY A 411 1.88 12.78 3.04
CA GLY A 411 0.52 12.41 3.42
C GLY A 411 0.14 10.97 3.05
N TYR A 412 1.03 10.22 2.40
CA TYR A 412 0.79 8.85 1.93
C TYR A 412 0.90 7.79 3.02
N PHE A 413 1.88 7.89 3.90
CA PHE A 413 2.23 6.84 4.87
C PHE A 413 1.08 6.34 5.76
N PRO A 414 0.13 7.18 6.25
CA PRO A 414 -0.98 6.69 7.07
C PRO A 414 -1.81 5.58 6.43
N SER A 415 -1.94 5.55 5.11
CA SER A 415 -2.69 4.53 4.36
C SER A 415 -2.22 3.11 4.67
N TYR A 416 -0.92 2.91 4.84
CA TYR A 416 -0.33 1.61 5.17
C TYR A 416 -0.80 1.04 6.53
N ALA A 417 -0.83 1.89 7.56
CA ALA A 417 -1.27 1.46 8.89
C ALA A 417 -2.79 1.33 8.97
N LEU A 418 -3.52 2.24 8.31
CA LEU A 418 -4.98 2.19 8.21
C LEU A 418 -5.44 0.92 7.51
N GLY A 419 -4.77 0.52 6.43
CA GLY A 419 -5.05 -0.74 5.72
C GLY A 419 -5.02 -1.94 6.65
N SER A 420 -3.96 -2.08 7.45
CA SER A 420 -3.86 -3.14 8.46
C SER A 420 -5.02 -3.09 9.45
N ALA A 421 -5.37 -1.91 9.96
CA ALA A 421 -6.43 -1.76 10.96
C ALA A 421 -7.83 -2.04 10.39
N TYR A 422 -8.11 -1.65 9.14
CA TYR A 422 -9.36 -2.00 8.45
C TYR A 422 -9.49 -3.52 8.29
N GLY A 423 -8.40 -4.21 7.91
CA GLY A 423 -8.34 -5.66 7.81
C GLY A 423 -8.67 -6.35 9.14
N ALA A 424 -8.11 -5.86 10.26
CA ALA A 424 -8.39 -6.42 11.59
C ALA A 424 -9.88 -6.36 11.96
N GLN A 425 -10.50 -5.21 11.75
CA GLN A 425 -11.93 -5.05 12.05
C GLN A 425 -12.80 -5.88 11.11
N ALA A 426 -12.46 -5.95 9.82
CA ALA A 426 -13.17 -6.76 8.83
C ALA A 426 -13.16 -8.24 9.24
N ILE A 427 -12.02 -8.80 9.58
CA ILE A 427 -11.89 -10.19 10.03
C ILE A 427 -12.65 -10.42 11.34
N ALA A 428 -12.56 -9.50 12.30
CA ALA A 428 -13.31 -9.61 13.56
C ALA A 428 -14.85 -9.59 13.33
N ASP A 429 -15.33 -8.83 12.35
CA ASP A 429 -16.74 -8.80 11.98
C ASP A 429 -17.18 -10.09 11.26
N LEU A 430 -16.39 -10.55 10.29
CA LEU A 430 -16.67 -11.78 9.54
C LEU A 430 -16.68 -13.02 10.44
N ARG A 431 -15.81 -13.10 11.43
CA ARG A 431 -15.77 -14.19 12.43
C ARG A 431 -17.05 -14.33 13.26
N LYS A 432 -17.93 -13.34 13.29
CA LYS A 432 -19.25 -13.45 13.95
C LYS A 432 -20.18 -14.41 13.26
N THR A 433 -19.99 -14.62 11.96
CA THR A 433 -20.88 -15.42 11.09
C THR A 433 -20.19 -16.54 10.35
N MET A 434 -18.83 -16.57 10.33
CA MET A 434 -18.01 -17.51 9.57
C MET A 434 -16.96 -18.17 10.46
N ASP A 435 -16.77 -19.46 10.31
CA ASP A 435 -15.63 -20.17 10.89
C ASP A 435 -14.42 -20.07 9.94
N LEU A 436 -13.78 -18.91 9.95
CA LEU A 436 -12.67 -18.60 9.05
C LEU A 436 -11.47 -19.54 9.28
N ASP A 437 -11.19 -19.92 10.54
CA ASP A 437 -10.05 -20.77 10.83
C ASP A 437 -10.24 -22.18 10.27
N ALA A 438 -11.44 -22.78 10.37
CA ALA A 438 -11.75 -24.06 9.75
C ALA A 438 -11.67 -23.99 8.21
N GLN A 439 -12.15 -22.89 7.61
CA GLN A 439 -12.08 -22.66 6.15
C GLN A 439 -10.63 -22.54 5.68
N TRP A 440 -9.82 -21.72 6.34
CA TRP A 440 -8.41 -21.51 5.97
C TRP A 440 -7.57 -22.77 6.16
N ALA A 441 -7.81 -23.53 7.25
CA ALA A 441 -7.15 -24.82 7.46
C ALA A 441 -7.48 -25.85 6.36
N ALA A 442 -8.67 -25.76 5.78
CA ALA A 442 -9.09 -26.59 4.64
C ALA A 442 -8.60 -26.05 3.28
N GLY A 443 -7.99 -24.85 3.24
CA GLY A 443 -7.61 -24.15 2.01
C GLY A 443 -8.80 -23.56 1.23
N ASP A 444 -9.96 -23.40 1.87
CA ASP A 444 -11.16 -22.82 1.28
C ASP A 444 -11.24 -21.32 1.53
N MET A 445 -10.81 -20.54 0.53
CA MET A 445 -10.84 -19.07 0.55
C MET A 445 -12.12 -18.47 -0.06
N GLU A 446 -12.98 -19.29 -0.69
CA GLU A 446 -14.13 -18.78 -1.43
C GLU A 446 -15.16 -18.04 -0.57
N PRO A 447 -15.49 -18.47 0.67
CA PRO A 447 -16.43 -17.73 1.50
C PRO A 447 -15.90 -16.34 1.90
N LEU A 448 -14.61 -16.23 2.22
CA LEU A 448 -13.96 -14.95 2.52
C LEU A 448 -13.98 -14.03 1.29
N LYS A 449 -13.58 -14.55 0.13
CA LYS A 449 -13.57 -13.80 -1.15
C LYS A 449 -14.96 -13.30 -1.52
N ALA A 450 -16.00 -14.14 -1.37
CA ALA A 450 -17.38 -13.75 -1.63
C ALA A 450 -17.83 -12.59 -0.73
N ALA A 451 -17.50 -12.65 0.56
CA ALA A 451 -17.82 -11.58 1.50
C ALA A 451 -17.07 -10.28 1.20
N LEU A 452 -15.78 -10.34 0.85
CA LEU A 452 -14.99 -9.16 0.48
C LEU A 452 -15.45 -8.56 -0.86
N LYS A 453 -15.82 -9.40 -1.82
CA LYS A 453 -16.41 -8.95 -3.09
C LYS A 453 -17.72 -8.19 -2.86
N GLU A 454 -18.62 -8.71 -2.04
CA GLU A 454 -19.88 -8.05 -1.68
C GLU A 454 -19.64 -6.72 -0.98
N ARG A 455 -18.71 -6.67 -0.02
CA ARG A 455 -18.45 -5.50 0.83
C ARG A 455 -17.65 -4.41 0.13
N VAL A 456 -16.66 -4.77 -0.71
CA VAL A 456 -15.67 -3.84 -1.26
C VAL A 456 -15.43 -4.04 -2.74
N TRP A 457 -14.99 -5.22 -3.18
CA TRP A 457 -14.34 -5.37 -4.47
C TRP A 457 -15.21 -4.97 -5.65
N GLN A 458 -16.49 -5.45 -5.66
CA GLN A 458 -17.40 -5.14 -6.76
C GLN A 458 -17.65 -3.65 -7.00
N TRP A 459 -17.35 -2.81 -6.01
CA TRP A 459 -17.66 -1.38 -6.08
C TRP A 459 -16.56 -0.54 -6.73
N GLY A 460 -15.33 -1.05 -6.84
CA GLY A 460 -14.20 -0.21 -7.28
C GLY A 460 -14.15 1.10 -6.49
N SER A 461 -14.05 2.23 -7.18
CA SER A 461 -14.16 3.58 -6.59
C SER A 461 -15.55 4.23 -6.78
N MET A 462 -16.58 3.43 -7.13
CA MET A 462 -17.94 3.93 -7.34
C MET A 462 -18.56 4.51 -6.05
N LYS A 463 -18.28 3.88 -4.90
CA LYS A 463 -18.72 4.36 -3.58
C LYS A 463 -17.70 5.31 -2.96
N GLU A 464 -18.20 6.22 -2.11
CA GLU A 464 -17.30 7.08 -1.32
C GLU A 464 -16.44 6.23 -0.36
N PRO A 465 -15.17 6.59 -0.12
CA PRO A 465 -14.25 5.82 0.71
C PRO A 465 -14.79 5.52 2.11
N LEU A 466 -15.41 6.47 2.77
CA LEU A 466 -16.00 6.26 4.10
C LEU A 466 -17.09 5.18 4.07
N TRP A 467 -17.90 5.12 3.01
CA TRP A 467 -18.90 4.07 2.84
C TRP A 467 -18.23 2.69 2.68
N LEU A 468 -17.17 2.62 1.86
CA LEU A 468 -16.43 1.38 1.65
C LEU A 468 -15.73 0.89 2.92
N VAL A 469 -15.11 1.78 3.71
CA VAL A 469 -14.54 1.43 5.01
C VAL A 469 -15.62 0.89 5.95
N GLN A 470 -16.78 1.54 6.04
CA GLN A 470 -17.88 1.08 6.88
C GLN A 470 -18.44 -0.28 6.40
N SER A 471 -18.54 -0.48 5.10
CA SER A 471 -18.97 -1.74 4.50
C SER A 471 -17.96 -2.86 4.79
N LEU A 472 -16.69 -2.61 4.59
CA LEU A 472 -15.61 -3.55 4.90
C LEU A 472 -15.61 -3.95 6.37
N CYS A 473 -15.61 -2.95 7.25
CA CYS A 473 -15.50 -3.11 8.70
C CYS A 473 -16.79 -3.61 9.38
N GLY A 474 -17.91 -3.73 8.65
CA GLY A 474 -19.20 -4.07 9.22
C GLY A 474 -19.79 -2.98 10.12
N GLY A 475 -19.34 -1.72 9.98
CA GLY A 475 -19.75 -0.56 10.77
C GLY A 475 -18.72 0.54 10.82
N LYS A 476 -18.89 1.50 11.73
CA LYS A 476 -17.90 2.58 11.92
C LYS A 476 -16.54 1.99 12.26
N PHE A 477 -15.50 2.53 11.64
CA PHE A 477 -14.12 2.14 11.95
C PHE A 477 -13.75 2.44 13.42
N ASP A 478 -13.13 1.45 14.08
CA ASP A 478 -12.65 1.52 15.45
C ASP A 478 -11.25 0.87 15.54
N PRO A 479 -10.19 1.64 15.82
CA PRO A 479 -8.82 1.14 15.90
C PRO A 479 -8.59 0.08 16.99
N HIS A 480 -9.49 0.01 17.99
CA HIS A 480 -9.37 -0.98 19.07
C HIS A 480 -9.51 -2.44 18.59
N TYR A 481 -10.10 -2.68 17.43
CA TYR A 481 -10.07 -4.03 16.83
C TYR A 481 -8.65 -4.46 16.47
N PHE A 482 -7.86 -3.56 15.90
CA PHE A 482 -6.48 -3.84 15.53
C PHE A 482 -5.59 -4.00 16.75
N THR A 483 -5.68 -3.11 17.73
CA THR A 483 -4.87 -3.21 18.97
C THR A 483 -5.22 -4.47 19.79
N ARG A 484 -6.49 -4.85 19.83
CA ARG A 484 -6.92 -6.11 20.45
C ARG A 484 -6.33 -7.32 19.74
N TYR A 485 -6.45 -7.37 18.42
CA TYR A 485 -5.86 -8.45 17.61
C TYR A 485 -4.35 -8.58 17.86
N LEU A 486 -3.60 -7.49 17.81
CA LEU A 486 -2.17 -7.51 18.07
C LEU A 486 -1.86 -8.01 19.48
N LYS A 487 -2.56 -7.48 20.48
CA LYS A 487 -2.37 -7.88 21.88
C LYS A 487 -2.66 -9.37 22.09
N GLU A 488 -3.79 -9.88 21.59
CA GLU A 488 -4.15 -11.30 21.71
C GLU A 488 -3.14 -12.21 21.02
N LYS A 489 -2.75 -11.88 19.77
CA LYS A 489 -1.80 -12.64 18.99
C LYS A 489 -0.44 -12.71 19.65
N TYR A 490 0.12 -11.57 20.04
CA TYR A 490 1.49 -11.51 20.56
C TYR A 490 1.60 -11.96 22.01
N THR A 491 0.55 -11.77 22.81
CA THR A 491 0.46 -12.40 24.17
C THR A 491 0.48 -13.92 24.05
N ALA A 492 -0.29 -14.50 23.15
CA ALA A 492 -0.31 -15.95 22.92
C ALA A 492 1.03 -16.45 22.33
N LEU A 493 1.62 -15.71 21.38
CA LEU A 493 2.86 -16.06 20.70
C LEU A 493 4.05 -16.12 21.66
N TYR A 494 4.16 -15.16 22.57
CA TYR A 494 5.27 -15.01 23.51
C TYR A 494 4.97 -15.57 24.92
N GLN A 495 3.77 -16.11 25.15
CA GLN A 495 3.31 -16.69 26.42
C GLN A 495 3.41 -15.68 27.60
N LEU A 496 2.95 -14.43 27.34
CA LEU A 496 2.94 -13.32 28.31
C LEU A 496 1.78 -13.43 29.31
#